data_026609778a86a510494a6165c448ef93
#
_entry.id   026609778a86a510494a6165c448ef93
#
_cell.length_a   1.000
_cell.length_b   1.000
_cell.length_c   1.000
_cell.angle_alpha   90.00
_cell.angle_beta   90.00
_cell.angle_gamma   90.00
#
_symmetry.space_group_name_H-M   'P 1'
#
loop_
_entity.id
_entity.type
_entity.pdbx_description
1 polymer ?
#
loop_
_entity_poly.entity_id
_entity_poly.type
_entity_poly.pdbx_seq_one_letter_code
_entity_poly.pdbx_strand_id
1 'polypeptide(L)'
;MNEELKFPVVAHHRVIVNAVEKDVAKMQALFADFELVEALAEARASSGGKYASFAVSVCFHDAAEMSRFDEKLKQVPGLKMVL
;
A
#
# COMPACT_ATOMS: atom_id res chain seq x y z
N MET A 1 13.69 -18.74 17.77
CA MET A 1 12.45 -19.30 17.36
C MET A 1 11.94 -18.70 16.07
N ASN A 2 11.60 -19.51 15.12
CA ASN A 2 11.14 -19.02 13.84
C ASN A 2 9.67 -18.74 13.87
N GLU A 3 9.33 -17.51 13.56
CA GLU A 3 7.95 -17.19 13.29
C GLU A 3 7.75 -17.28 11.80
N GLU A 4 7.16 -18.36 11.39
CA GLU A 4 6.86 -18.53 9.99
C GLU A 4 5.53 -17.87 9.70
N LEU A 5 5.52 -17.05 8.66
CA LEU A 5 4.28 -16.52 8.16
C LEU A 5 3.49 -17.67 7.54
N LYS A 6 2.23 -17.77 7.92
CA LYS A 6 1.35 -18.77 7.34
C LYS A 6 0.50 -18.11 6.28
N PHE A 7 0.64 -18.58 5.05
CA PHE A 7 -0.12 -18.06 3.94
C PHE A 7 -1.41 -18.84 3.77
N PRO A 8 -2.46 -18.18 3.32
CA PRO A 8 -2.50 -16.76 2.98
C PRO A 8 -2.47 -15.88 4.22
N VAL A 9 -1.94 -14.67 4.06
CA VAL A 9 -1.87 -13.71 5.15
C VAL A 9 -2.41 -12.37 4.66
N VAL A 10 -3.18 -11.71 5.53
CA VAL A 10 -3.70 -10.37 5.21
C VAL A 10 -2.83 -9.35 5.93
N ALA A 11 -2.34 -8.39 5.15
CA ALA A 11 -1.52 -7.31 5.70
C ALA A 11 -2.18 -5.97 5.41
N HIS A 12 -2.22 -5.13 6.42
CA HIS A 12 -2.80 -3.79 6.32
C HIS A 12 -1.66 -2.79 6.16
N HIS A 13 -1.81 -1.92 5.17
CA HIS A 13 -0.78 -0.93 4.87
C HIS A 13 -1.37 0.46 4.93
N ARG A 14 -0.58 1.41 5.43
CA ARG A 14 -0.89 2.81 5.31
C ARG A 14 0.22 3.45 4.50
N VAL A 15 -0.16 4.07 3.38
CA VAL A 15 0.77 4.64 2.42
C VAL A 15 0.65 6.15 2.48
N ILE A 16 1.75 6.84 2.78
CA ILE A 16 1.74 8.29 2.91
C ILE A 16 2.55 8.87 1.76
N VAL A 17 1.93 9.79 1.02
CA VAL A 17 2.55 10.42 -0.14
C VAL A 17 2.48 11.94 -0.03
N ASN A 18 3.32 12.63 -0.79
CA ASN A 18 3.20 14.07 -0.97
C ASN A 18 1.89 14.38 -1.69
N ALA A 19 1.10 15.29 -1.12
CA ALA A 19 -0.21 15.61 -1.68
C ALA A 19 -0.11 16.15 -3.11
N VAL A 20 0.94 16.91 -3.41
CA VAL A 20 1.12 17.49 -4.75
C VAL A 20 1.46 16.45 -5.81
N GLU A 21 2.01 15.31 -5.39
CA GLU A 21 2.39 14.24 -6.32
C GLU A 21 1.40 13.09 -6.31
N LYS A 22 0.34 13.19 -5.52
CA LYS A 22 -0.65 12.15 -5.38
C LYS A 22 -1.24 11.77 -6.73
N ASP A 23 -1.26 10.48 -7.02
CA ASP A 23 -1.83 9.96 -8.25
C ASP A 23 -2.55 8.65 -7.92
N VAL A 24 -3.83 8.78 -7.63
CA VAL A 24 -4.64 7.64 -7.19
C VAL A 24 -4.75 6.59 -8.30
N ALA A 25 -4.93 7.04 -9.54
CA ALA A 25 -5.05 6.11 -10.67
C ALA A 25 -3.79 5.27 -10.82
N LYS A 26 -2.62 5.89 -10.66
CA LYS A 26 -1.35 5.18 -10.74
C LYS A 26 -1.23 4.17 -9.61
N MET A 27 -1.61 4.58 -8.39
CA MET A 27 -1.57 3.68 -7.24
C MET A 27 -2.50 2.49 -7.45
N GLN A 28 -3.72 2.73 -7.95
CA GLN A 28 -4.65 1.65 -8.23
C GLN A 28 -4.08 0.68 -9.26
N ALA A 29 -3.42 1.22 -10.29
CA ALA A 29 -2.81 0.38 -11.31
C ALA A 29 -1.67 -0.48 -10.75
N LEU A 30 -0.86 0.11 -9.86
CA LEU A 30 0.25 -0.63 -9.24
C LEU A 30 -0.24 -1.81 -8.40
N PHE A 31 -1.38 -1.64 -7.74
CA PHE A 31 -1.91 -2.67 -6.83
C PHE A 31 -2.93 -3.58 -7.48
N ALA A 32 -3.22 -3.40 -8.77
CA ALA A 32 -4.29 -4.13 -9.45
C ALA A 32 -4.02 -5.64 -9.55
N ASP A 33 -2.77 -6.06 -9.50
CA ASP A 33 -2.41 -7.47 -9.63
C ASP A 33 -2.52 -8.25 -8.34
N PHE A 34 -2.91 -7.59 -7.26
CA PHE A 34 -2.96 -8.21 -5.94
C PHE A 34 -4.41 -8.37 -5.48
N GLU A 35 -4.61 -9.35 -4.60
CA GLU A 35 -5.93 -9.54 -4.01
C GLU A 35 -6.11 -8.53 -2.87
N LEU A 36 -6.91 -7.51 -3.11
CA LEU A 36 -7.18 -6.47 -2.11
C LEU A 36 -8.37 -6.88 -1.27
N VAL A 37 -8.14 -7.11 0.01
CA VAL A 37 -9.21 -7.39 0.96
C VAL A 37 -9.97 -6.11 1.24
N GLU A 38 -9.22 -5.02 1.37
CA GLU A 38 -9.79 -3.69 1.44
C GLU A 38 -9.16 -2.86 0.33
N ALA A 39 -10.01 -2.25 -0.50
CA ALA A 39 -9.54 -1.46 -1.63
C ALA A 39 -8.79 -0.23 -1.15
N LEU A 40 -7.90 0.27 -2.01
CA LEU A 40 -7.18 1.51 -1.73
C LEU A 40 -8.18 2.64 -1.46
N ALA A 41 -8.04 3.27 -0.30
CA ALA A 41 -8.94 4.34 0.09
C ALA A 41 -8.14 5.47 0.73
N GLU A 42 -8.44 6.68 0.33
CA GLU A 42 -7.78 7.84 0.89
C GLU A 42 -8.40 8.18 2.24
N ALA A 43 -7.55 8.31 3.26
CA ALA A 43 -7.97 8.73 4.56
C ALA A 43 -8.14 10.25 4.58
N ARG A 44 -8.74 10.75 5.65
CA ARG A 44 -8.90 12.17 5.82
C ARG A 44 -7.56 12.90 5.69
N ALA A 45 -7.58 14.04 4.99
CA ALA A 45 -6.39 14.86 4.89
C ALA A 45 -5.98 15.35 6.27
N SER A 46 -4.67 15.30 6.55
CA SER A 46 -4.14 15.88 7.78
C SER A 46 -4.20 17.39 7.68
N SER A 47 -4.12 18.06 8.84
CA SER A 47 -4.09 19.51 8.86
C SER A 47 -2.88 19.99 8.06
N GLY A 48 -3.08 20.99 7.22
CA GLY A 48 -2.04 21.53 6.37
C GLY A 48 -2.02 20.97 4.94
N GLY A 49 -2.64 19.81 4.70
CA GLY A 49 -2.76 19.26 3.35
C GLY A 49 -1.45 18.93 2.66
N LYS A 50 -0.37 18.78 3.41
CA LYS A 50 0.95 18.55 2.86
C LYS A 50 1.14 17.11 2.40
N TYR A 51 0.50 16.17 3.08
CA TYR A 51 0.59 14.76 2.81
C TYR A 51 -0.80 14.16 2.65
N ALA A 52 -0.88 13.12 1.84
CA ALA A 52 -2.10 12.33 1.70
C ALA A 52 -1.82 10.94 2.23
N SER A 53 -2.78 10.36 2.93
CA SER A 53 -2.64 9.05 3.54
C SER A 53 -3.67 8.11 2.93
N PHE A 54 -3.23 6.91 2.56
CA PHE A 54 -4.08 5.89 1.98
C PHE A 54 -4.00 4.63 2.80
N ALA A 55 -5.09 3.90 2.86
CA ALA A 55 -5.11 2.58 3.49
C ALA A 55 -5.44 1.54 2.43
N VAL A 56 -4.77 0.41 2.51
CA VAL A 56 -5.03 -0.73 1.63
C VAL A 56 -4.70 -2.00 2.38
N SER A 57 -5.51 -3.04 2.20
CA SER A 57 -5.26 -4.34 2.82
C SER A 57 -5.17 -5.39 1.73
N VAL A 58 -4.11 -6.18 1.79
CA VAL A 58 -3.77 -7.14 0.74
C VAL A 58 -3.69 -8.53 1.33
N CYS A 59 -4.25 -9.49 0.62
CA CYS A 59 -4.09 -10.90 0.96
C CYS A 59 -2.96 -11.46 0.11
N PHE A 60 -1.89 -11.88 0.78
CA PHE A 60 -0.74 -12.50 0.10
C PHE A 60 -0.84 -14.01 0.20
N HIS A 61 -0.60 -14.69 -0.91
CA HIS A 61 -0.69 -16.14 -0.98
C HIS A 61 0.67 -16.81 -0.82
N ASP A 62 1.75 -16.06 -0.98
CA ASP A 62 3.10 -16.56 -0.76
C ASP A 62 4.07 -15.37 -0.56
N ALA A 63 5.32 -15.73 -0.20
CA ALA A 63 6.34 -14.71 0.08
C ALA A 63 6.72 -13.90 -1.16
N ALA A 64 6.63 -14.53 -2.33
CA ALA A 64 6.95 -13.82 -3.58
C ALA A 64 5.98 -12.68 -3.83
N GLU A 65 4.69 -12.88 -3.50
CA GLU A 65 3.71 -11.80 -3.65
C GLU A 65 4.03 -10.64 -2.73
N MET A 66 4.46 -10.93 -1.50
CA MET A 66 4.84 -9.86 -0.57
C MET A 66 5.98 -9.03 -1.14
N SER A 67 6.99 -9.70 -1.70
CA SER A 67 8.13 -9.01 -2.29
C SER A 67 7.72 -8.16 -3.49
N ARG A 68 6.82 -8.68 -4.33
CA ARG A 68 6.33 -7.93 -5.49
C ARG A 68 5.56 -6.70 -5.04
N PHE A 69 4.76 -6.83 -3.98
CA PHE A 69 4.01 -5.69 -3.47
C PHE A 69 4.96 -4.61 -2.95
N ASP A 70 6.02 -4.99 -2.24
CA ASP A 70 7.02 -4.05 -1.78
C ASP A 70 7.65 -3.28 -2.96
N GLU A 71 7.93 -3.99 -4.06
CA GLU A 71 8.49 -3.34 -5.24
C GLU A 71 7.50 -2.35 -5.84
N LYS A 72 6.21 -2.69 -5.85
CA LYS A 72 5.19 -1.77 -6.34
C LYS A 72 5.06 -0.55 -5.44
N LEU A 73 5.16 -0.74 -4.13
CA LEU A 73 5.11 0.38 -3.20
C LEU A 73 6.20 1.40 -3.49
N LYS A 74 7.39 0.95 -3.86
CA LYS A 74 8.50 1.84 -4.17
C LYS A 74 8.24 2.68 -5.41
N GLN A 75 7.28 2.30 -6.24
CA GLN A 75 6.95 3.01 -7.47
C GLN A 75 5.82 4.03 -7.28
N VAL A 76 5.27 4.11 -6.07
CA VAL A 76 4.17 5.04 -5.79
C VAL A 76 4.68 6.48 -5.91
N PRO A 77 4.01 7.32 -6.73
CA PRO A 77 4.45 8.71 -6.90
C PRO A 77 4.40 9.47 -5.57
N GLY A 78 5.49 10.17 -5.28
CA GLY A 78 5.57 10.99 -4.08
C GLY A 78 5.61 10.23 -2.78
N LEU A 79 5.96 8.95 -2.81
CA LEU A 79 5.97 8.12 -1.60
C LEU A 79 6.84 8.74 -0.52
N LYS A 80 6.25 8.91 0.68
CA LYS A 80 6.94 9.43 1.84
C LYS A 80 7.29 8.31 2.80
N MET A 81 6.32 7.49 3.14
CA MET A 81 6.55 6.34 4.02
C MET A 81 5.38 5.36 3.92
N VAL A 82 5.65 4.14 4.37
CA VAL A 82 4.62 3.10 4.51
C VAL A 82 4.64 2.64 5.96
N LEU A 83 3.48 2.58 6.56
CA LEU A 83 3.32 2.14 7.95
C LEU A 83 2.63 0.79 8.02
#